data_0402821acff8ad173f64ace3adbd406b
#
_entry.id   0402821acff8ad173f64ace3adbd406b
#
_cell.length_a   1.000
_cell.length_b   1.000
_cell.length_c   1.000
_cell.angle_alpha   90.00
_cell.angle_beta   90.00
_cell.angle_gamma   90.00
#
_symmetry.space_group_name_H-M   'P 1'
#
loop_
_entity.id
_entity.type
_entity.pdbx_description
1 polymer ?
#
loop_
_entity_poly.entity_id
_entity_poly.type
_entity_poly.pdbx_seq_one_letter_code
_entity_poly.pdbx_strand_id
1 'polypeptide(L)'
;YPDVAPPTIKISATYTGASAETLENSVTQVIEQQLTGLDNLLYFSSTSSSDGSVSINVTFEQGTDPDTAQVQVQNKIQQAESRLPSEVQQTGVTVEKSQSNFLLIAAVYDTTDKASSSDIADWLVSNVQDPLARVEGVGSLQVFGAEYAMRIWLDPAKLASYSLMPSDVQSAIEAQNVQVTAGKIGALPSPDTQ
;
A
#
# COMPACT_ATOMS: atom_id res chain seq x y z
N TYR A 1 23.27 18.25 -4.26
CA TYR A 1 22.98 18.85 -2.95
C TYR A 1 23.54 17.89 -1.89
N PRO A 2 24.21 18.37 -0.83
CA PRO A 2 24.63 17.49 0.26
C PRO A 2 23.40 16.90 0.95
N ASP A 3 23.47 15.62 1.35
CA ASP A 3 22.47 14.96 2.17
C ASP A 3 22.43 15.62 3.56
N VAL A 4 21.60 16.62 3.70
CA VAL A 4 21.47 17.41 4.95
C VAL A 4 20.43 16.82 5.90
N ALA A 5 19.52 16.01 5.38
CA ALA A 5 18.46 15.38 6.17
C ALA A 5 18.87 13.98 6.64
N PRO A 6 18.56 13.62 7.91
CA PRO A 6 18.72 12.26 8.39
C PRO A 6 17.88 11.29 7.53
N PRO A 7 18.42 10.11 7.15
CA PRO A 7 17.64 9.14 6.39
C PRO A 7 16.49 8.61 7.22
N THR A 8 15.34 8.49 6.59
CA THR A 8 14.10 8.00 7.23
C THR A 8 13.54 6.81 6.45
N ILE A 9 13.18 5.76 7.16
CA ILE A 9 12.51 4.59 6.62
C ILE A 9 11.06 4.59 7.09
N LYS A 10 10.13 4.49 6.16
CA LYS A 10 8.69 4.39 6.45
C LYS A 10 8.25 2.94 6.42
N ILE A 11 7.55 2.54 7.46
CA ILE A 11 6.87 1.25 7.57
C ILE A 11 5.37 1.53 7.48
N SER A 12 4.67 0.81 6.62
CA SER A 12 3.21 0.91 6.47
C SER A 12 2.57 -0.45 6.56
N ALA A 13 1.47 -0.55 7.32
CA ALA A 13 0.67 -1.75 7.44
C ALA A 13 -0.82 -1.37 7.42
N THR A 14 -1.68 -2.30 6.97
CA THR A 14 -3.12 -2.10 6.94
C THR A 14 -3.82 -3.27 7.64
N TYR A 15 -4.71 -2.94 8.57
CA TYR A 15 -5.60 -3.89 9.24
C TYR A 15 -7.03 -3.40 9.06
N THR A 16 -7.65 -3.81 7.98
CA THR A 16 -8.99 -3.34 7.59
C THR A 16 -10.03 -3.63 8.67
N GLY A 17 -10.77 -2.60 9.07
CA GLY A 17 -11.85 -2.72 10.06
C GLY A 17 -11.40 -2.68 11.52
N ALA A 18 -10.10 -2.60 11.81
CA ALA A 18 -9.60 -2.44 13.17
C ALA A 18 -9.73 -0.98 13.64
N SER A 19 -10.03 -0.80 14.93
CA SER A 19 -9.96 0.52 15.56
C SER A 19 -8.50 0.95 15.77
N ALA A 20 -8.26 2.26 15.93
CA ALA A 20 -6.93 2.78 16.20
C ALA A 20 -6.28 2.16 17.46
N GLU A 21 -7.09 1.88 18.50
CA GLU A 21 -6.63 1.22 19.73
C GLU A 21 -6.24 -0.25 19.47
N THR A 22 -7.03 -0.98 18.68
CA THR A 22 -6.71 -2.36 18.28
C THR A 22 -5.42 -2.39 17.46
N LEU A 23 -5.26 -1.46 16.52
CA LEU A 23 -4.04 -1.32 15.72
C LEU A 23 -2.82 -1.06 16.59
N GLU A 24 -2.94 -0.12 17.52
CA GLU A 24 -1.86 0.22 18.45
C GLU A 24 -1.39 -1.01 19.21
N ASN A 25 -2.31 -1.76 19.80
CA ASN A 25 -1.97 -2.90 20.65
C ASN A 25 -1.52 -4.13 19.88
N SER A 26 -2.07 -4.39 18.69
CA SER A 26 -1.83 -5.65 17.96
C SER A 26 -0.82 -5.55 16.81
N VAL A 27 -0.57 -4.35 16.30
CA VAL A 27 0.32 -4.13 15.16
C VAL A 27 1.46 -3.19 15.52
N THR A 28 1.13 -1.96 15.95
CA THR A 28 2.12 -0.90 16.16
C THR A 28 3.13 -1.29 17.25
N GLN A 29 2.67 -1.67 18.43
CA GLN A 29 3.56 -2.07 19.52
C GLN A 29 4.38 -3.33 19.23
N VAL A 30 3.83 -4.28 18.47
CA VAL A 30 4.55 -5.49 18.04
C VAL A 30 5.72 -5.13 17.13
N ILE A 31 5.50 -4.21 16.20
CA ILE A 31 6.55 -3.71 15.30
C ILE A 31 7.58 -2.89 16.08
N GLU A 32 7.14 -1.93 16.90
CA GLU A 32 8.03 -1.07 17.68
C GLU A 32 8.98 -1.86 18.59
N GLN A 33 8.49 -2.93 19.22
CA GLN A 33 9.32 -3.81 20.05
C GLN A 33 10.49 -4.42 19.26
N GLN A 34 10.31 -4.71 17.97
CA GLN A 34 11.37 -5.26 17.13
C GLN A 34 12.33 -4.19 16.59
N LEU A 35 11.88 -2.95 16.46
CA LEU A 35 12.73 -1.86 15.99
C LEU A 35 13.81 -1.43 17.00
N THR A 36 13.67 -1.85 18.25
CA THR A 36 14.72 -1.62 19.25
C THR A 36 16.00 -2.35 18.88
N GLY A 37 17.14 -1.68 19.03
CA GLY A 37 18.46 -2.25 18.72
C GLY A 37 18.83 -2.20 17.22
N LEU A 38 18.22 -1.31 16.45
CA LEU A 38 18.70 -0.93 15.13
C LEU A 38 19.96 -0.06 15.28
N ASP A 39 20.96 -0.30 14.44
CA ASP A 39 22.17 0.49 14.44
C ASP A 39 21.88 1.92 13.93
N ASN A 40 22.47 2.91 14.60
CA ASN A 40 22.30 4.33 14.27
C ASN A 40 20.84 4.84 14.30
N LEU A 41 19.97 4.14 15.02
CA LEU A 41 18.60 4.61 15.24
C LEU A 41 18.62 5.89 16.09
N LEU A 42 18.01 6.95 15.57
CA LEU A 42 17.85 8.21 16.29
C LEU A 42 16.54 8.23 17.08
N TYR A 43 15.44 8.04 16.38
CA TYR A 43 14.08 7.88 16.95
C TYR A 43 13.13 7.27 15.93
N PHE A 44 11.97 6.85 16.38
CA PHE A 44 10.85 6.52 15.51
C PHE A 44 9.56 7.19 16.03
N SER A 45 8.61 7.38 15.13
CA SER A 45 7.29 7.90 15.44
C SER A 45 6.24 7.07 14.73
N SER A 46 5.17 6.73 15.44
CA SER A 46 4.11 5.86 14.95
C SER A 46 2.77 6.58 14.94
N THR A 47 1.94 6.26 13.96
CA THR A 47 0.57 6.74 13.85
C THR A 47 -0.32 5.58 13.51
N SER A 48 -1.35 5.36 14.33
CA SER A 48 -2.40 4.35 14.13
C SER A 48 -3.71 5.09 13.87
N SER A 49 -4.28 4.91 12.68
CA SER A 49 -5.48 5.61 12.24
C SER A 49 -6.73 4.74 12.35
N SER A 50 -7.89 5.37 12.56
CA SER A 50 -9.18 4.67 12.65
C SER A 50 -9.69 4.09 11.32
N ASP A 51 -9.01 4.38 10.21
CA ASP A 51 -9.25 3.77 8.90
C ASP A 51 -8.58 2.40 8.72
N GLY A 52 -7.87 1.93 9.75
CA GLY A 52 -7.16 0.67 9.71
C GLY A 52 -5.72 0.77 9.23
N SER A 53 -5.16 1.97 9.06
CA SER A 53 -3.78 2.17 8.61
C SER A 53 -2.81 2.45 9.77
N VAL A 54 -1.61 1.87 9.66
CA VAL A 54 -0.46 2.14 10.54
C VAL A 54 0.67 2.70 9.70
N SER A 55 1.30 3.76 10.20
CA SER A 55 2.50 4.35 9.61
C SER A 55 3.54 4.59 10.70
N ILE A 56 4.73 4.00 10.55
CA ILE A 56 5.86 4.19 11.46
C ILE A 56 7.02 4.78 10.66
N ASN A 57 7.51 5.95 11.09
CA ASN A 57 8.67 6.60 10.51
C ASN A 57 9.88 6.37 11.41
N VAL A 58 10.89 5.69 10.90
CA VAL A 58 12.14 5.37 11.59
C VAL A 58 13.23 6.27 11.08
N THR A 59 13.76 7.15 11.92
CA THR A 59 14.78 8.14 11.56
C THR A 59 16.14 7.70 12.12
N PHE A 60 17.14 7.70 11.26
CA PHE A 60 18.51 7.28 11.57
C PHE A 60 19.42 8.50 11.72
N GLU A 61 20.61 8.30 12.29
CA GLU A 61 21.64 9.33 12.36
C GLU A 61 22.09 9.77 10.98
N GLN A 62 22.48 11.05 10.87
CA GLN A 62 23.00 11.61 9.64
C GLN A 62 24.27 10.86 9.18
N GLY A 63 24.33 10.54 7.89
CA GLY A 63 25.44 9.78 7.32
C GLY A 63 25.22 8.26 7.33
N THR A 64 24.12 7.77 7.91
CA THR A 64 23.73 6.37 7.75
C THR A 64 23.32 6.11 6.30
N ASP A 65 23.80 5.01 5.72
CA ASP A 65 23.41 4.58 4.39
C ASP A 65 21.93 4.14 4.37
N PRO A 66 21.06 4.81 3.57
CA PRO A 66 19.63 4.51 3.53
C PRO A 66 19.30 3.08 3.08
N ASP A 67 20.12 2.49 2.21
CA ASP A 67 19.92 1.12 1.74
C ASP A 67 20.20 0.11 2.86
N THR A 68 21.28 0.30 3.59
CA THR A 68 21.61 -0.50 4.77
C THR A 68 20.53 -0.35 5.85
N ALA A 69 20.06 0.86 6.12
CA ALA A 69 19.00 1.13 7.07
C ALA A 69 17.69 0.42 6.69
N GLN A 70 17.31 0.47 5.41
CA GLN A 70 16.12 -0.22 4.90
C GLN A 70 16.23 -1.74 5.10
N VAL A 71 17.38 -2.34 4.78
CA VAL A 71 17.60 -3.78 4.96
C VAL A 71 17.52 -4.17 6.44
N GLN A 72 18.09 -3.38 7.34
CA GLN A 72 18.01 -3.64 8.80
C GLN A 72 16.55 -3.57 9.27
N VAL A 73 15.79 -2.55 8.88
CA VAL A 73 14.36 -2.43 9.22
C VAL A 73 13.57 -3.61 8.64
N GLN A 74 13.80 -3.98 7.37
CA GLN A 74 13.13 -5.11 6.74
C GLN A 74 13.37 -6.42 7.51
N ASN A 75 14.60 -6.67 7.94
CA ASN A 75 14.94 -7.86 8.76
C ASN A 75 14.19 -7.85 10.09
N LYS A 76 14.06 -6.70 10.74
CA LYS A 76 13.30 -6.57 11.99
C LYS A 76 11.81 -6.79 11.79
N ILE A 77 11.25 -6.29 10.70
CA ILE A 77 9.83 -6.52 10.34
C ILE A 77 9.56 -8.00 10.08
N GLN A 78 10.44 -8.71 9.36
CA GLN A 78 10.30 -10.16 9.16
C GLN A 78 10.25 -10.93 10.47
N GLN A 79 11.00 -10.50 11.48
CA GLN A 79 10.95 -11.13 12.82
C GLN A 79 9.62 -10.83 13.54
N ALA A 80 9.00 -9.67 13.28
CA ALA A 80 7.70 -9.30 13.84
C ALA A 80 6.53 -10.04 13.17
N GLU A 81 6.66 -10.40 11.89
CA GLU A 81 5.58 -10.83 11.00
C GLU A 81 4.76 -11.98 11.57
N SER A 82 5.41 -12.99 12.14
CA SER A 82 4.73 -14.15 12.75
C SER A 82 3.88 -13.82 13.99
N ARG A 83 4.05 -12.62 14.57
CA ARG A 83 3.33 -12.12 15.74
C ARG A 83 2.21 -11.14 15.37
N LEU A 84 2.13 -10.74 14.11
CA LEU A 84 1.09 -9.85 13.60
C LEU A 84 -0.22 -10.62 13.34
N PRO A 85 -1.38 -9.95 13.37
CA PRO A 85 -2.66 -10.54 12.95
C PRO A 85 -2.58 -11.13 11.54
N SER A 86 -3.34 -12.21 11.28
CA SER A 86 -3.37 -12.91 9.99
C SER A 86 -3.73 -12.00 8.83
N GLU A 87 -4.63 -11.06 9.02
CA GLU A 87 -5.06 -10.08 8.02
C GLU A 87 -3.93 -9.14 7.62
N VAL A 88 -3.11 -8.72 8.59
CA VAL A 88 -1.92 -7.88 8.33
C VAL A 88 -0.83 -8.68 7.62
N GLN A 89 -0.65 -9.97 7.99
CA GLN A 89 0.30 -10.87 7.31
C GLN A 89 -0.09 -11.10 5.83
N GLN A 90 -1.39 -11.24 5.54
CA GLN A 90 -1.90 -11.41 4.17
C GLN A 90 -1.75 -10.14 3.32
N THR A 91 -2.02 -8.98 3.90
CA THR A 91 -1.84 -7.68 3.22
C THR A 91 -0.37 -7.33 3.06
N GLY A 92 0.46 -7.77 4.01
CA GLY A 92 1.88 -7.49 4.08
C GLY A 92 2.20 -6.16 4.78
N VAL A 93 3.47 -6.04 5.19
CA VAL A 93 4.03 -4.81 5.76
C VAL A 93 5.02 -4.25 4.75
N THR A 94 4.83 -3.00 4.35
CA THR A 94 5.68 -2.32 3.38
C THR A 94 6.76 -1.52 4.11
N VAL A 95 8.01 -1.61 3.63
CA VAL A 95 9.15 -0.88 4.16
C VAL A 95 9.81 -0.10 3.02
N GLU A 96 9.76 1.21 3.10
CA GLU A 96 10.23 2.12 2.04
C GLU A 96 11.14 3.20 2.59
N LYS A 97 12.11 3.64 1.77
CA LYS A 97 12.87 4.85 2.07
C LYS A 97 11.93 6.05 1.96
N SER A 98 11.82 6.81 3.03
CA SER A 98 11.01 8.02 3.06
C SER A 98 11.88 9.23 2.85
N GLN A 99 11.57 10.02 1.83
CA GLN A 99 12.09 11.38 1.71
C GLN A 99 10.99 12.33 2.17
N SER A 100 11.31 13.14 3.17
CA SER A 100 10.34 14.02 3.82
C SER A 100 9.87 15.21 2.96
N ASN A 101 10.47 15.43 1.79
CA ASN A 101 10.19 16.59 0.96
C ASN A 101 9.86 16.17 -0.48
N PHE A 102 8.79 16.75 -1.01
CA PHE A 102 8.50 16.68 -2.43
C PHE A 102 9.51 17.54 -3.20
N LEU A 103 10.22 16.93 -4.15
CA LEU A 103 11.09 17.66 -5.07
C LEU A 103 10.27 18.47 -6.07
N LEU A 104 9.17 17.91 -6.53
CA LEU A 104 8.27 18.52 -7.52
C LEU A 104 6.82 18.12 -7.22
N ILE A 105 5.93 19.09 -7.29
CA ILE A 105 4.49 18.86 -7.31
C ILE A 105 3.97 19.41 -8.65
N ALA A 106 3.36 18.54 -9.45
CA ALA A 106 2.73 18.91 -10.70
C ALA A 106 1.21 18.76 -10.60
N ALA A 107 0.48 19.74 -11.10
CA ALA A 107 -0.98 19.69 -11.21
C ALA A 107 -1.38 19.44 -12.66
N VAL A 108 -2.26 18.47 -12.85
CA VAL A 108 -2.86 18.17 -14.17
C VAL A 108 -4.32 18.56 -14.13
N TYR A 109 -4.76 19.29 -15.16
CA TYR A 109 -6.15 19.75 -15.27
C TYR A 109 -6.64 19.66 -16.72
N ASP A 110 -7.93 19.48 -16.90
CA ASP A 110 -8.57 19.51 -18.21
C ASP A 110 -8.92 20.96 -18.59
N THR A 111 -8.43 21.42 -19.75
CA THR A 111 -8.73 22.76 -20.30
C THR A 111 -10.10 22.84 -20.96
N THR A 112 -10.75 21.70 -21.19
CA THR A 112 -12.06 21.61 -21.87
C THR A 112 -13.22 21.51 -20.90
N ASP A 113 -12.94 21.35 -19.59
CA ASP A 113 -13.92 21.20 -18.51
C ASP A 113 -14.88 20.00 -18.70
N LYS A 114 -14.43 18.96 -19.43
CA LYS A 114 -15.22 17.76 -19.71
C LYS A 114 -14.87 16.57 -18.82
N ALA A 115 -13.63 16.50 -18.37
CA ALA A 115 -13.16 15.44 -17.49
C ALA A 115 -13.35 15.82 -16.01
N SER A 116 -13.91 14.91 -15.23
CA SER A 116 -13.99 15.08 -13.78
C SER A 116 -12.62 14.89 -13.13
N SER A 117 -12.46 15.32 -11.89
CA SER A 117 -11.23 15.08 -11.12
C SER A 117 -10.92 13.59 -10.96
N SER A 118 -11.94 12.73 -10.91
CA SER A 118 -11.78 11.27 -10.83
C SER A 118 -11.29 10.70 -12.17
N ASP A 119 -11.79 11.22 -13.33
CA ASP A 119 -11.33 10.80 -14.65
C ASP A 119 -9.84 11.11 -14.84
N ILE A 120 -9.43 12.31 -14.40
CA ILE A 120 -8.03 12.75 -14.49
C ILE A 120 -7.14 11.89 -13.57
N ALA A 121 -7.59 11.61 -12.35
CA ALA A 121 -6.83 10.79 -11.41
C ALA A 121 -6.65 9.35 -11.92
N ASP A 122 -7.71 8.73 -12.42
CA ASP A 122 -7.67 7.38 -13.00
C ASP A 122 -6.76 7.34 -14.24
N TRP A 123 -6.84 8.35 -15.11
CA TRP A 123 -5.95 8.46 -16.25
C TRP A 123 -4.48 8.62 -15.85
N LEU A 124 -4.19 9.41 -14.79
CA LEU A 124 -2.84 9.60 -14.28
C LEU A 124 -2.26 8.29 -13.73
N VAL A 125 -3.04 7.55 -12.94
CA VAL A 125 -2.61 6.25 -12.39
C VAL A 125 -2.36 5.25 -13.51
N SER A 126 -3.30 5.13 -14.45
CA SER A 126 -3.24 4.13 -15.52
C SER A 126 -2.18 4.42 -16.60
N ASN A 127 -1.86 5.69 -16.87
CA ASN A 127 -1.03 6.05 -18.03
C ASN A 127 0.26 6.79 -17.70
N VAL A 128 0.35 7.43 -16.53
CA VAL A 128 1.47 8.33 -16.21
C VAL A 128 2.31 7.81 -15.05
N GLN A 129 1.69 7.22 -14.04
CA GLN A 129 2.38 6.79 -12.82
C GLN A 129 3.50 5.79 -13.12
N ASP A 130 3.20 4.70 -13.79
CA ASP A 130 4.17 3.64 -14.09
C ASP A 130 5.31 4.10 -15.02
N PRO A 131 5.05 4.81 -16.14
CA PRO A 131 6.11 5.35 -16.99
C PRO A 131 7.04 6.31 -16.25
N LEU A 132 6.49 7.21 -15.41
CA LEU A 132 7.31 8.15 -14.65
C LEU A 132 8.11 7.48 -13.53
N ALA A 133 7.53 6.50 -12.84
CA ALA A 133 8.23 5.76 -11.79
C ALA A 133 9.46 4.99 -12.29
N ARG A 134 9.52 4.69 -13.60
CA ARG A 134 10.65 3.99 -14.24
C ARG A 134 11.74 4.93 -14.78
N VAL A 135 11.53 6.24 -14.68
CA VAL A 135 12.56 7.20 -15.11
C VAL A 135 13.72 7.19 -14.11
N GLU A 136 14.94 7.09 -14.63
CA GLU A 136 16.15 7.11 -13.80
C GLU A 136 16.22 8.40 -12.98
N GLY A 137 16.45 8.27 -11.68
CA GLY A 137 16.48 9.40 -10.74
C GLY A 137 15.14 9.70 -10.05
N VAL A 138 14.04 9.05 -10.42
CA VAL A 138 12.76 9.14 -9.70
C VAL A 138 12.77 8.14 -8.55
N GLY A 139 12.78 8.64 -7.31
CA GLY A 139 12.80 7.80 -6.11
C GLY A 139 11.41 7.30 -5.71
N SER A 140 10.42 8.18 -5.74
CA SER A 140 9.01 7.84 -5.48
C SER A 140 8.08 8.81 -6.21
N LEU A 141 6.90 8.34 -6.55
CA LEU A 141 5.86 9.14 -7.19
C LEU A 141 4.53 8.86 -6.48
N GLN A 142 3.83 9.92 -6.12
CA GLN A 142 2.52 9.80 -5.51
C GLN A 142 1.49 10.58 -6.31
N VAL A 143 0.41 9.91 -6.71
CA VAL A 143 -0.73 10.56 -7.35
C VAL A 143 -1.74 10.92 -6.26
N PHE A 144 -2.12 12.20 -6.20
CA PHE A 144 -3.19 12.68 -5.31
C PHE A 144 -4.48 12.76 -6.12
N GLY A 145 -5.41 11.88 -5.84
CA GLY A 145 -6.71 11.83 -6.47
C GLY A 145 -7.46 10.57 -6.07
N ALA A 146 -8.76 10.54 -6.34
CA ALA A 146 -9.58 9.36 -6.09
C ALA A 146 -9.67 8.54 -7.39
N GLU A 147 -9.16 7.32 -7.36
CA GLU A 147 -9.40 6.34 -8.41
C GLU A 147 -10.87 5.92 -8.43
N TYR A 148 -11.32 5.37 -9.55
CA TYR A 148 -12.64 4.78 -9.61
C TYR A 148 -12.77 3.60 -8.67
N ALA A 149 -13.77 3.65 -7.79
CA ALA A 149 -14.11 2.56 -6.88
C ALA A 149 -15.57 2.19 -7.04
N MET A 150 -15.86 0.90 -7.05
CA MET A 150 -17.21 0.39 -7.00
C MET A 150 -17.69 0.36 -5.54
N ARG A 151 -18.78 1.10 -5.23
CA ARG A 151 -19.44 1.04 -3.94
C ARG A 151 -20.67 0.17 -4.06
N ILE A 152 -20.72 -0.88 -3.26
CA ILE A 152 -21.85 -1.83 -3.24
C ILE A 152 -22.63 -1.61 -1.96
N TRP A 153 -23.88 -1.17 -2.11
CA TRP A 153 -24.80 -0.96 -0.98
C TRP A 153 -25.62 -2.23 -0.76
N LEU A 154 -25.47 -2.83 0.40
CA LEU A 154 -26.22 -4.02 0.77
C LEU A 154 -27.53 -3.62 1.47
N ASP A 155 -28.64 -4.18 1.03
CA ASP A 155 -29.95 -4.02 1.65
C ASP A 155 -30.14 -5.12 2.70
N PRO A 156 -30.20 -4.79 4.02
CA PRO A 156 -30.31 -5.80 5.07
C PRO A 156 -31.59 -6.65 4.97
N ALA A 157 -32.70 -6.06 4.51
CA ALA A 157 -33.96 -6.77 4.37
C ALA A 157 -33.90 -7.83 3.26
N LYS A 158 -33.27 -7.50 2.14
CA LYS A 158 -33.03 -8.46 1.05
C LYS A 158 -32.05 -9.56 1.47
N LEU A 159 -30.95 -9.22 2.15
CA LEU A 159 -30.01 -10.22 2.67
C LEU A 159 -30.71 -11.21 3.59
N ALA A 160 -31.55 -10.72 4.53
CA ALA A 160 -32.31 -11.57 5.41
C ALA A 160 -33.30 -12.46 4.66
N SER A 161 -33.97 -11.96 3.60
CA SER A 161 -34.90 -12.73 2.79
C SER A 161 -34.24 -13.90 2.03
N TYR A 162 -32.94 -13.77 1.69
CA TYR A 162 -32.16 -14.83 1.06
C TYR A 162 -31.32 -15.63 2.05
N SER A 163 -31.45 -15.38 3.36
CA SER A 163 -30.62 -16.00 4.41
C SER A 163 -29.13 -15.84 4.17
N LEU A 164 -28.71 -14.68 3.63
CA LEU A 164 -27.31 -14.32 3.36
C LEU A 164 -26.79 -13.35 4.42
N MET A 165 -25.52 -13.52 4.77
CA MET A 165 -24.76 -12.57 5.57
C MET A 165 -23.96 -11.62 4.66
N PRO A 166 -23.60 -10.43 5.11
CA PRO A 166 -22.72 -9.53 4.35
C PRO A 166 -21.39 -10.18 3.92
N SER A 167 -20.84 -11.07 4.75
CA SER A 167 -19.64 -11.86 4.47
C SER A 167 -19.80 -12.80 3.28
N ASP A 168 -21.00 -13.36 3.07
CA ASP A 168 -21.25 -14.26 1.93
C ASP A 168 -21.18 -13.49 0.61
N VAL A 169 -21.71 -12.26 0.61
CA VAL A 169 -21.63 -11.37 -0.57
C VAL A 169 -20.18 -10.94 -0.82
N GLN A 170 -19.43 -10.59 0.23
CA GLN A 170 -18.02 -10.26 0.11
C GLN A 170 -17.22 -11.42 -0.49
N SER A 171 -17.37 -12.61 0.05
CA SER A 171 -16.70 -13.82 -0.45
C SER A 171 -17.04 -14.15 -1.90
N ALA A 172 -18.33 -13.95 -2.28
CA ALA A 172 -18.76 -14.15 -3.66
C ALA A 172 -18.13 -13.14 -4.63
N ILE A 173 -18.02 -11.87 -4.20
CA ILE A 173 -17.36 -10.82 -5.00
C ILE A 173 -15.87 -11.12 -5.13
N GLU A 174 -15.19 -11.47 -4.05
CA GLU A 174 -13.76 -11.83 -4.06
C GLU A 174 -13.50 -13.03 -4.98
N ALA A 175 -14.33 -14.05 -4.94
CA ALA A 175 -14.22 -15.23 -5.81
C ALA A 175 -14.42 -14.92 -7.30
N GLN A 176 -15.21 -13.87 -7.64
CA GLN A 176 -15.46 -13.44 -9.02
C GLN A 176 -14.50 -12.34 -9.50
N ASN A 177 -13.84 -11.64 -8.58
CA ASN A 177 -12.90 -10.57 -8.89
C ASN A 177 -11.49 -11.12 -9.19
N VAL A 178 -11.41 -12.03 -10.14
CA VAL A 178 -10.15 -12.64 -10.57
C VAL A 178 -9.99 -12.50 -12.08
N GLN A 179 -8.79 -12.13 -12.53
CA GLN A 179 -8.43 -12.19 -13.93
C GLN A 179 -8.02 -13.62 -14.28
N VAL A 180 -8.84 -14.29 -15.09
CA VAL A 180 -8.52 -15.63 -15.58
C VAL A 180 -7.95 -15.51 -16.99
N THR A 181 -6.72 -15.95 -17.17
CA THR A 181 -6.11 -16.08 -18.50
C THR A 181 -6.61 -17.38 -19.13
N ALA A 182 -7.46 -17.26 -20.14
CA ALA A 182 -8.01 -18.44 -20.87
C ALA A 182 -7.02 -19.09 -21.85
N GLY A 183 -5.74 -18.67 -21.85
CA GLY A 183 -4.72 -19.14 -22.79
C GLY A 183 -4.84 -18.44 -24.16
N LYS A 184 -3.94 -18.82 -25.07
CA LYS A 184 -3.98 -18.36 -26.47
C LYS A 184 -4.45 -19.52 -27.36
N ILE A 185 -5.51 -19.29 -28.13
CA ILE A 185 -5.89 -20.21 -29.21
C ILE A 185 -4.81 -20.14 -30.30
N GLY A 186 -4.28 -21.30 -30.71
CA GLY A 186 -3.24 -21.37 -31.73
C GLY A 186 -1.80 -21.18 -31.21
N ALA A 187 -1.54 -21.29 -29.91
CA ALA A 187 -0.17 -21.35 -29.38
C ALA A 187 0.46 -22.72 -29.70
N LEU A 188 1.71 -22.71 -30.19
CA LEU A 188 2.46 -23.95 -30.46
C LEU A 188 2.72 -24.76 -29.17
N PRO A 189 2.59 -26.11 -29.21
CA PRO A 189 2.25 -26.92 -30.35
C PRO A 189 0.73 -27.03 -30.61
N SER A 190 0.27 -26.51 -31.74
CA SER A 190 -1.11 -26.67 -32.22
C SER A 190 -1.12 -27.73 -33.31
N PRO A 191 -2.10 -28.67 -33.33
CA PRO A 191 -2.25 -29.57 -34.46
C PRO A 191 -2.59 -28.77 -35.71
N ASP A 192 -2.00 -29.16 -36.86
CA ASP A 192 -2.13 -28.48 -38.17
C ASP A 192 -3.56 -28.44 -38.74
N THR A 193 -4.58 -28.78 -37.94
CA THR A 193 -5.98 -28.95 -38.38
C THR A 193 -6.96 -28.10 -37.54
N GLN A 194 -6.54 -26.96 -36.95
CA GLN A 194 -7.45 -25.97 -36.35
C GLN A 194 -7.30 -24.59 -36.99
#